data_c8365dda175191758f13fd5c6f82bff3
#
_entry.id   c8365dda175191758f13fd5c6f82bff3
#
_cell.length_a   1.000
_cell.length_b   1.000
_cell.length_c   1.000
_cell.angle_alpha   90.00
_cell.angle_beta   90.00
_cell.angle_gamma   90.00
#
_symmetry.space_group_name_H-M   'P 1'
#
loop_
_entity.id
_entity.type
_entity.pdbx_description
1 polymer ?
#
loop_
_entity_poly.entity_id
_entity_poly.type
_entity_poly.pdbx_seq_one_letter_code
_entity_poly.pdbx_strand_id
1 'polypeptide(L)'
;STVFDKEMFSDLNNQYKKIIGKYYSPLHIKSLLDDVEILINNNDLQFVEHSVNEIIEGDTVEVKINIYEGEKNLVERITILGNQVTNESVIRSELLMDEGDPYSKLKLDKSIAKLRARNLFGSIQEKVDVGSSKDLRIIDINVEEKPTGEISAGAGIGTNGGTFAFNITENNWLGNGVELSTNIEVDKETLKGGIYVADPNYKSTGNELNYNLSSIINDKPDSGFENKVISTGIGTRFEQYKDIYLSPRITFTHDDLS
;
A
#
# COMPACT_ATOMS: atom_id res chain seq x y z
N SER A 1 19.21 28.19 -19.60
CA SER A 1 20.13 27.17 -19.05
C SER A 1 19.34 25.93 -18.85
N THR A 2 19.49 24.95 -19.74
CA THR A 2 18.86 23.66 -19.63
C THR A 2 19.60 22.86 -18.53
N VAL A 3 18.96 22.68 -17.41
CA VAL A 3 19.46 21.85 -16.29
C VAL A 3 19.54 20.36 -16.68
N PHE A 4 19.04 20.00 -17.86
CA PHE A 4 19.00 18.61 -18.34
C PHE A 4 20.04 18.37 -19.42
N ASP A 5 20.92 17.41 -19.15
CA ASP A 5 21.71 16.81 -20.21
C ASP A 5 20.78 15.87 -21.02
N LYS A 6 20.70 16.10 -22.35
CA LYS A 6 19.91 15.23 -23.25
C LYS A 6 20.38 13.77 -23.23
N GLU A 7 21.64 13.51 -22.88
CA GLU A 7 22.20 12.17 -22.76
C GLU A 7 21.60 11.41 -21.58
N MET A 8 21.19 12.08 -20.50
CA MET A 8 20.58 11.48 -19.31
C MET A 8 19.28 10.73 -19.64
N PHE A 9 18.54 11.16 -20.66
CA PHE A 9 17.30 10.54 -21.11
C PHE A 9 17.48 9.65 -22.35
N SER A 10 18.73 9.37 -22.76
CA SER A 10 19.02 8.56 -23.96
C SER A 10 18.49 7.14 -23.85
N ASP A 11 18.51 6.55 -22.65
CA ASP A 11 18.01 5.20 -22.41
C ASP A 11 16.49 5.10 -22.56
N LEU A 12 15.76 6.16 -22.24
CA LEU A 12 14.33 6.25 -22.50
C LEU A 12 14.00 6.22 -24.00
N ASN A 13 14.86 6.76 -24.86
CA ASN A 13 14.66 6.70 -26.30
C ASN A 13 14.59 5.27 -26.83
N ASN A 14 15.30 4.34 -26.23
CA ASN A 14 15.25 2.92 -26.61
C ASN A 14 13.92 2.26 -26.19
N GLN A 15 13.33 2.71 -25.10
CA GLN A 15 12.03 2.25 -24.63
C GLN A 15 10.89 2.84 -25.47
N TYR A 16 10.96 4.11 -25.83
CA TYR A 16 10.05 4.77 -26.78
C TYR A 16 9.93 4.00 -28.10
N LYS A 17 11.07 3.64 -28.69
CA LYS A 17 11.11 2.91 -29.96
C LYS A 17 10.39 1.57 -29.92
N LYS A 18 10.29 0.95 -28.74
CA LYS A 18 9.57 -0.32 -28.55
C LYS A 18 8.05 -0.16 -28.53
N ILE A 19 7.56 1.04 -28.24
CA ILE A 19 6.13 1.36 -28.07
C ILE A 19 5.56 1.97 -29.36
N ILE A 20 6.35 2.73 -30.11
CA ILE A 20 5.93 3.38 -31.36
C ILE A 20 5.42 2.33 -32.37
N GLY A 21 4.26 2.59 -32.96
CA GLY A 21 3.64 1.74 -33.97
C GLY A 21 2.94 0.49 -33.41
N LYS A 22 2.83 0.38 -32.07
CA LYS A 22 2.04 -0.68 -31.42
C LYS A 22 0.65 -0.15 -31.02
N TYR A 23 -0.22 -1.07 -30.62
CA TYR A 23 -1.51 -0.69 -30.05
C TYR A 23 -1.30 0.18 -28.81
N TYR A 24 -2.08 1.26 -28.71
CA TYR A 24 -2.09 2.13 -27.55
C TYR A 24 -2.42 1.35 -26.28
N SER A 25 -1.62 1.57 -25.23
CA SER A 25 -1.81 0.95 -23.92
C SER A 25 -1.47 1.95 -22.83
N PRO A 26 -2.44 2.36 -22.00
CA PRO A 26 -2.19 3.23 -20.82
C PRO A 26 -1.14 2.65 -19.88
N LEU A 27 -1.07 1.31 -19.76
CA LEU A 27 -0.07 0.65 -18.89
C LEU A 27 1.36 0.85 -19.41
N HIS A 28 1.58 0.84 -20.73
CA HIS A 28 2.89 1.13 -21.29
C HIS A 28 3.31 2.58 -21.03
N ILE A 29 2.36 3.52 -21.15
CA ILE A 29 2.63 4.94 -20.87
C ILE A 29 2.95 5.12 -19.38
N LYS A 30 2.17 4.50 -18.49
CA LYS A 30 2.45 4.52 -17.06
C LYS A 30 3.84 3.97 -16.75
N SER A 31 4.21 2.81 -17.31
CA SER A 31 5.54 2.23 -17.10
C SER A 31 6.66 3.16 -17.54
N LEU A 32 6.48 3.84 -18.68
CA LEU A 32 7.47 4.80 -19.18
C LEU A 32 7.61 6.02 -18.26
N LEU A 33 6.49 6.52 -17.68
CA LEU A 33 6.52 7.61 -16.72
C LEU A 33 7.19 7.21 -15.41
N ASP A 34 6.96 5.99 -14.94
CA ASP A 34 7.65 5.45 -13.77
C ASP A 34 9.18 5.38 -14.01
N ASP A 35 9.61 5.02 -15.24
CA ASP A 35 11.04 5.00 -15.58
C ASP A 35 11.63 6.43 -15.63
N VAL A 36 10.86 7.42 -16.10
CA VAL A 36 11.24 8.85 -16.02
C VAL A 36 11.44 9.26 -14.56
N GLU A 37 10.54 8.86 -13.66
CA GLU A 37 10.66 9.19 -12.25
C GLU A 37 11.87 8.52 -11.57
N ILE A 38 12.15 7.27 -11.91
CA ILE A 38 13.34 6.57 -11.43
C ILE A 38 14.59 7.33 -11.83
N LEU A 39 14.64 7.83 -13.07
CA LEU A 39 15.75 8.65 -13.55
C LEU A 39 15.86 9.98 -12.79
N ILE A 40 14.75 10.68 -12.57
CA ILE A 40 14.69 11.92 -11.81
C ILE A 40 15.23 11.69 -10.39
N ASN A 41 14.76 10.63 -9.71
CA ASN A 41 15.18 10.31 -8.34
C ASN A 41 16.64 9.87 -8.27
N ASN A 42 17.10 9.01 -9.19
CA ASN A 42 18.48 8.51 -9.20
C ASN A 42 19.52 9.62 -9.48
N ASN A 43 19.13 10.68 -10.16
CA ASN A 43 20.00 11.80 -10.47
C ASN A 43 19.78 13.02 -9.53
N ASP A 44 18.98 12.82 -8.45
CA ASP A 44 18.65 13.86 -7.46
C ASP A 44 18.17 15.19 -8.11
N LEU A 45 17.37 15.05 -9.17
CA LEU A 45 16.83 16.17 -9.90
C LEU A 45 15.63 16.75 -9.16
N GLN A 46 15.88 17.81 -8.40
CA GLN A 46 14.83 18.53 -7.68
C GLN A 46 14.03 19.42 -8.66
N PHE A 47 12.74 19.61 -8.36
CA PHE A 47 11.84 20.49 -9.12
C PHE A 47 11.64 20.09 -10.59
N VAL A 48 11.81 18.82 -10.93
CA VAL A 48 11.51 18.30 -12.26
C VAL A 48 10.10 17.77 -12.32
N GLU A 49 9.36 18.22 -13.29
CA GLU A 49 7.99 17.80 -13.56
C GLU A 49 7.90 17.17 -14.95
N HIS A 50 6.91 16.34 -15.13
CA HIS A 50 6.55 15.83 -16.45
C HIS A 50 5.06 16.00 -16.70
N SER A 51 4.69 16.12 -17.97
CA SER A 51 3.30 16.12 -18.42
C SER A 51 3.14 15.21 -19.62
N VAL A 52 1.98 14.59 -19.72
CA VAL A 52 1.59 13.73 -20.85
C VAL A 52 0.41 14.37 -21.55
N ASN A 53 0.55 14.58 -22.84
CA ASN A 53 -0.54 15.01 -23.70
C ASN A 53 -0.83 13.88 -24.70
N GLU A 54 -2.07 13.45 -24.77
CA GLU A 54 -2.56 12.43 -25.69
C GLU A 54 -3.47 13.10 -26.72
N ILE A 55 -3.16 12.94 -27.98
CA ILE A 55 -3.94 13.47 -29.08
C ILE A 55 -4.42 12.28 -29.91
N ILE A 56 -5.73 12.13 -30.04
CA ILE A 56 -6.35 11.04 -30.81
C ILE A 56 -6.68 11.58 -32.21
N GLU A 57 -6.05 11.01 -33.23
CA GLU A 57 -6.30 11.33 -34.62
C GLU A 57 -6.68 10.07 -35.41
N GLY A 58 -7.99 9.87 -35.65
CA GLY A 58 -8.52 8.66 -36.29
C GLY A 58 -8.18 7.40 -35.49
N ASP A 59 -7.42 6.49 -36.11
CA ASP A 59 -6.99 5.22 -35.47
C ASP A 59 -5.62 5.31 -34.78
N THR A 60 -5.06 6.51 -34.67
CA THR A 60 -3.73 6.74 -34.05
C THR A 60 -3.84 7.60 -32.81
N VAL A 61 -2.99 7.32 -31.82
CA VAL A 61 -2.83 8.14 -30.62
C VAL A 61 -1.39 8.66 -30.59
N GLU A 62 -1.25 9.99 -30.71
CA GLU A 62 0.03 10.66 -30.48
C GLU A 62 0.18 10.94 -28.99
N VAL A 63 1.24 10.40 -28.39
CA VAL A 63 1.57 10.63 -26.98
C VAL A 63 2.81 11.50 -26.89
N LYS A 64 2.65 12.69 -26.31
CA LYS A 64 3.73 13.65 -26.11
C LYS A 64 4.06 13.78 -24.63
N ILE A 65 5.25 13.32 -24.25
CA ILE A 65 5.76 13.44 -22.90
C ILE A 65 6.71 14.63 -22.84
N ASN A 66 6.40 15.61 -21.99
CA ASN A 66 7.25 16.77 -21.75
C ASN A 66 7.87 16.63 -20.36
N ILE A 67 9.18 16.83 -20.27
CA ILE A 67 9.92 16.88 -19.02
C ILE A 67 10.50 18.29 -18.94
N TYR A 68 10.25 18.97 -17.83
CA TYR A 68 10.64 20.38 -17.66
C TYR A 68 11.00 20.69 -16.21
N GLU A 69 11.79 21.72 -16.00
CA GLU A 69 12.02 22.28 -14.66
C GLU A 69 10.76 23.04 -14.24
N GLY A 70 10.12 22.56 -13.17
CA GLY A 70 8.96 23.20 -12.56
C GLY A 70 9.35 24.40 -11.70
N GLU A 71 8.35 24.97 -11.03
CA GLU A 71 8.59 26.04 -10.06
C GLU A 71 9.32 25.51 -8.83
N LYS A 72 10.27 26.28 -8.31
CA LYS A 72 11.04 25.95 -7.09
C LYS A 72 10.21 26.22 -5.84
N ASN A 73 9.19 25.42 -5.61
CA ASN A 73 8.35 25.54 -4.45
C ASN A 73 8.76 24.52 -3.38
N LEU A 74 8.78 24.94 -2.12
CA LEU A 74 9.02 24.08 -0.98
C LEU A 74 7.71 23.88 -0.19
N VAL A 75 7.58 22.75 0.47
CA VAL A 75 6.48 22.49 1.40
C VAL A 75 6.74 23.26 2.69
N GLU A 76 5.89 24.25 2.99
CA GLU A 76 5.96 24.99 4.25
C GLU A 76 5.36 24.21 5.41
N ARG A 77 4.20 23.60 5.17
CA ARG A 77 3.45 22.89 6.19
C ARG A 77 2.50 21.88 5.55
N ILE A 78 2.34 20.75 6.23
CA ILE A 78 1.32 19.75 5.94
C ILE A 78 0.36 19.69 7.13
N THR A 79 -0.91 20.02 6.88
CA THR A 79 -1.97 19.97 7.89
C THR A 79 -2.85 18.75 7.62
N ILE A 80 -3.08 17.93 8.64
CA ILE A 80 -3.95 16.77 8.57
C ILE A 80 -5.17 17.05 9.46
N LEU A 81 -6.36 16.86 8.90
CA LEU A 81 -7.63 17.15 9.54
C LEU A 81 -8.60 15.97 9.38
N GLY A 82 -9.46 15.76 10.38
CA GLY A 82 -10.53 14.75 10.33
C GLY A 82 -10.15 13.38 10.88
N ASN A 83 -8.89 13.16 11.23
CA ASN A 83 -8.40 11.93 11.86
C ASN A 83 -8.67 11.93 13.37
N GLN A 84 -9.86 11.47 13.78
CA GLN A 84 -10.27 11.42 15.19
C GLN A 84 -9.80 10.14 15.89
N VAL A 85 -9.73 9.03 15.18
CA VAL A 85 -9.33 7.70 15.66
C VAL A 85 -7.92 7.36 15.17
N THR A 86 -7.65 7.61 13.88
CA THR A 86 -6.35 7.27 13.26
C THR A 86 -5.29 8.26 13.72
N ASN A 87 -4.18 7.74 14.23
CA ASN A 87 -3.04 8.57 14.58
C ASN A 87 -2.46 9.30 13.36
N GLU A 88 -2.11 10.56 13.53
CA GLU A 88 -1.53 11.38 12.46
C GLU A 88 -0.27 10.74 11.85
N SER A 89 0.53 10.05 12.67
CA SER A 89 1.73 9.34 12.23
C SER A 89 1.45 8.28 11.16
N VAL A 90 0.27 7.63 11.18
CA VAL A 90 -0.16 6.66 10.17
C VAL A 90 -0.35 7.35 8.82
N ILE A 91 -0.94 8.53 8.82
CA ILE A 91 -1.16 9.31 7.60
C ILE A 91 0.18 9.85 7.08
N ARG A 92 1.00 10.45 7.97
CA ARG A 92 2.31 10.99 7.60
C ARG A 92 3.25 9.93 7.05
N SER A 93 3.20 8.70 7.56
CA SER A 93 4.06 7.60 7.08
C SER A 93 3.81 7.19 5.62
N GLU A 94 2.68 7.56 5.05
CA GLU A 94 2.36 7.30 3.65
C GLU A 94 2.71 8.48 2.72
N LEU A 95 3.13 9.63 3.30
CA LEU A 95 3.52 10.78 2.50
C LEU A 95 4.93 10.58 1.93
N LEU A 96 5.13 11.02 0.68
CA LEU A 96 6.40 10.95 -0.04
C LEU A 96 7.18 12.26 0.01
N MET A 97 6.73 13.21 0.83
CA MET A 97 7.40 14.49 1.09
C MET A 97 6.99 15.00 2.47
N ASP A 98 7.90 15.73 3.10
CA ASP A 98 7.72 16.37 4.41
C ASP A 98 7.83 17.89 4.28
N GLU A 99 7.61 18.59 5.41
CA GLU A 99 7.86 20.03 5.50
C GLU A 99 9.35 20.34 5.24
N GLY A 100 9.60 21.30 4.36
CA GLY A 100 10.93 21.67 3.89
C GLY A 100 11.38 20.99 2.60
N ASP A 101 10.69 19.94 2.18
CA ASP A 101 10.99 19.25 0.93
C ASP A 101 10.53 20.04 -0.31
N PRO A 102 11.12 19.79 -1.48
CA PRO A 102 10.59 20.26 -2.75
C PRO A 102 9.16 19.76 -2.97
N TYR A 103 8.24 20.70 -3.21
CA TYR A 103 6.86 20.36 -3.57
C TYR A 103 6.82 19.66 -4.92
N SER A 104 6.16 18.55 -4.99
CA SER A 104 5.85 17.81 -6.21
C SER A 104 4.40 17.36 -6.22
N LYS A 105 3.62 17.81 -7.19
CA LYS A 105 2.23 17.37 -7.37
C LYS A 105 2.16 15.85 -7.53
N LEU A 106 3.09 15.27 -8.25
CA LEU A 106 3.17 13.83 -8.47
C LEU A 106 3.39 13.04 -7.18
N LYS A 107 4.35 13.49 -6.32
CA LYS A 107 4.57 12.87 -5.01
C LYS A 107 3.33 12.98 -4.14
N LEU A 108 2.63 14.12 -4.19
CA LEU A 108 1.36 14.30 -3.48
C LEU A 108 0.30 13.31 -3.96
N ASP A 109 0.09 13.22 -5.28
CA ASP A 109 -0.90 12.30 -5.85
C ASP A 109 -0.60 10.84 -5.50
N LYS A 110 0.67 10.44 -5.50
CA LYS A 110 1.11 9.11 -5.04
C LYS A 110 0.87 8.89 -3.55
N SER A 111 1.14 9.90 -2.71
CA SER A 111 0.87 9.85 -1.28
C SER A 111 -0.63 9.63 -1.02
N ILE A 112 -1.47 10.39 -1.71
CA ILE A 112 -2.93 10.24 -1.61
C ILE A 112 -3.38 8.86 -2.10
N ALA A 113 -2.78 8.33 -3.17
CA ALA A 113 -3.07 6.97 -3.65
C ALA A 113 -2.68 5.89 -2.63
N LYS A 114 -1.52 6.03 -1.96
CA LYS A 114 -1.11 5.15 -0.86
C LYS A 114 -2.08 5.22 0.30
N LEU A 115 -2.48 6.40 0.74
CA LEU A 115 -3.47 6.58 1.80
C LEU A 115 -4.81 5.94 1.45
N ARG A 116 -5.28 6.08 0.21
CA ARG A 116 -6.51 5.39 -0.26
C ARG A 116 -6.36 3.88 -0.24
N ALA A 117 -5.19 3.35 -0.60
CA ALA A 117 -4.91 1.92 -0.59
C ALA A 117 -4.94 1.31 0.83
N ARG A 118 -4.68 2.12 1.89
CA ARG A 118 -4.85 1.70 3.29
C ARG A 118 -6.29 1.37 3.66
N ASN A 119 -7.25 1.87 2.91
CA ASN A 119 -8.68 1.63 3.10
C ASN A 119 -9.21 2.01 4.50
N LEU A 120 -8.58 2.97 5.17
CA LEU A 120 -8.97 3.48 6.50
C LEU A 120 -9.99 4.62 6.41
N PHE A 121 -10.08 5.28 5.26
CA PHE A 121 -10.86 6.49 5.06
C PHE A 121 -11.95 6.28 4.02
N GLY A 122 -13.10 6.89 4.25
CA GLY A 122 -14.23 6.95 3.30
C GLY A 122 -13.97 7.97 2.19
N SER A 123 -13.38 9.12 2.56
CA SER A 123 -12.92 10.13 1.61
C SER A 123 -11.58 10.73 2.05
N ILE A 124 -10.80 11.18 1.06
CA ILE A 124 -9.56 11.92 1.26
C ILE A 124 -9.55 13.05 0.24
N GLN A 125 -9.45 14.28 0.75
CA GLN A 125 -9.41 15.49 -0.04
C GLN A 125 -8.10 16.22 0.25
N GLU A 126 -7.37 16.56 -0.78
CA GLU A 126 -6.17 17.38 -0.68
C GLU A 126 -6.41 18.78 -1.25
N LYS A 127 -5.83 19.78 -0.61
CA LYS A 127 -5.80 21.17 -1.06
C LYS A 127 -4.39 21.72 -0.93
N VAL A 128 -3.94 22.42 -1.95
CA VAL A 128 -2.63 23.09 -1.96
C VAL A 128 -2.84 24.58 -2.12
N ASP A 129 -2.36 25.33 -1.16
CA ASP A 129 -2.42 26.80 -1.13
C ASP A 129 -1.01 27.38 -1.16
N VAL A 130 -0.91 28.66 -1.54
CA VAL A 130 0.33 29.43 -1.41
C VAL A 130 0.59 29.69 0.07
N GLY A 131 1.83 29.45 0.51
CA GLY A 131 2.25 29.68 1.89
C GLY A 131 2.56 31.14 2.22
N SER A 132 3.44 31.35 3.21
CA SER A 132 3.83 32.68 3.66
C SER A 132 4.62 33.47 2.58
N SER A 133 5.16 32.79 1.58
CA SER A 133 5.77 33.38 0.38
C SER A 133 5.33 32.65 -0.91
N LYS A 134 5.62 33.26 -2.06
CA LYS A 134 5.25 32.68 -3.37
C LYS A 134 5.92 31.33 -3.65
N ASP A 135 7.08 31.09 -3.05
CA ASP A 135 7.87 29.87 -3.24
C ASP A 135 7.51 28.79 -2.21
N LEU A 136 6.51 29.02 -1.36
CA LEU A 136 6.08 28.09 -0.33
C LEU A 136 4.67 27.57 -0.61
N ARG A 137 4.44 26.31 -0.26
CA ARG A 137 3.15 25.64 -0.41
C ARG A 137 2.69 25.07 0.93
N ILE A 138 1.43 25.28 1.23
CA ILE A 138 0.74 24.63 2.35
C ILE A 138 -0.13 23.51 1.77
N ILE A 139 -0.02 22.34 2.33
CA ILE A 139 -0.80 21.17 1.93
C ILE A 139 -1.76 20.83 3.05
N ASP A 140 -3.06 20.92 2.79
CA ASP A 140 -4.10 20.49 3.71
C ASP A 140 -4.67 19.15 3.21
N ILE A 141 -4.60 18.13 4.05
CA ILE A 141 -5.14 16.79 3.81
C ILE A 141 -6.32 16.60 4.77
N ASN A 142 -7.52 16.57 4.23
CA ASN A 142 -8.74 16.35 5.01
C ASN A 142 -9.22 14.92 4.77
N VAL A 143 -9.30 14.13 5.84
CA VAL A 143 -9.75 12.74 5.80
C VAL A 143 -11.08 12.58 6.49
N GLU A 144 -11.93 11.70 5.98
CA GLU A 144 -13.15 11.24 6.61
C GLU A 144 -12.99 9.77 6.97
N GLU A 145 -12.95 9.48 8.27
CA GLU A 145 -12.79 8.12 8.76
C GLU A 145 -14.03 7.27 8.49
N LYS A 146 -13.83 5.98 8.30
CA LYS A 146 -14.90 5.00 8.18
C LYS A 146 -14.68 3.85 9.15
N PRO A 147 -15.71 3.05 9.47
CA PRO A 147 -15.52 1.81 10.20
C PRO A 147 -14.51 0.90 9.51
N THR A 148 -13.51 0.42 10.25
CA THR A 148 -12.43 -0.43 9.77
C THR A 148 -12.55 -1.86 10.31
N GLY A 149 -13.46 -2.06 11.28
CA GLY A 149 -13.78 -3.35 11.87
C GLY A 149 -14.82 -4.13 11.08
N GLU A 150 -14.62 -5.44 10.97
CA GLU A 150 -15.55 -6.38 10.38
C GLU A 150 -15.75 -7.58 11.30
N ILE A 151 -17.00 -7.99 11.48
CA ILE A 151 -17.37 -9.20 12.21
C ILE A 151 -18.12 -10.10 11.23
N SER A 152 -17.66 -11.33 11.08
CA SER A 152 -18.33 -12.34 10.28
C SER A 152 -18.59 -13.60 11.10
N ALA A 153 -19.76 -14.21 10.89
CA ALA A 153 -20.14 -15.49 11.48
C ALA A 153 -20.77 -16.37 10.41
N GLY A 154 -20.43 -17.64 10.43
CA GLY A 154 -20.95 -18.64 9.49
C GLY A 154 -21.32 -19.94 10.19
N ALA A 155 -22.27 -20.67 9.60
CA ALA A 155 -22.60 -22.02 9.99
C ALA A 155 -22.75 -22.88 8.75
N GLY A 156 -22.28 -24.11 8.83
CA GLY A 156 -22.36 -25.10 7.75
C GLY A 156 -22.73 -26.48 8.27
N ILE A 157 -23.15 -27.37 7.37
CA ILE A 157 -23.40 -28.81 7.66
C ILE A 157 -22.58 -29.61 6.66
N GLY A 158 -21.74 -30.50 7.18
CA GLY A 158 -20.91 -31.40 6.39
C GLY A 158 -21.06 -32.86 6.83
N THR A 159 -20.22 -33.73 6.29
CA THR A 159 -20.18 -35.14 6.61
C THR A 159 -19.86 -35.41 8.09
N ASN A 160 -19.10 -34.50 8.73
CA ASN A 160 -18.71 -34.60 10.15
C ASN A 160 -19.65 -33.83 11.09
N GLY A 161 -20.82 -33.38 10.60
CA GLY A 161 -21.81 -32.61 11.39
C GLY A 161 -21.84 -31.13 11.09
N GLY A 162 -22.30 -30.34 12.08
CA GLY A 162 -22.36 -28.89 11.98
C GLY A 162 -21.00 -28.23 12.23
N THR A 163 -20.69 -27.20 11.46
CA THR A 163 -19.51 -26.33 11.64
C THR A 163 -19.97 -24.92 11.94
N PHE A 164 -19.35 -24.25 12.90
CA PHE A 164 -19.54 -22.86 13.20
C PHE A 164 -18.20 -22.13 13.07
N ALA A 165 -18.21 -20.99 12.39
CA ALA A 165 -17.04 -20.15 12.26
C ALA A 165 -17.38 -18.70 12.68
N PHE A 166 -16.45 -18.07 13.35
CA PHE A 166 -16.53 -16.67 13.77
C PHE A 166 -15.20 -15.99 13.50
N ASN A 167 -15.25 -14.79 12.90
CA ASN A 167 -14.07 -13.99 12.60
C ASN A 167 -14.32 -12.54 12.95
N ILE A 168 -13.32 -11.90 13.55
CA ILE A 168 -13.23 -10.45 13.77
C ILE A 168 -11.96 -9.96 13.11
N THR A 169 -12.07 -8.90 12.32
CA THR A 169 -10.92 -8.20 11.73
C THR A 169 -11.06 -6.72 12.03
N GLU A 170 -9.99 -6.09 12.46
CA GLU A 170 -9.87 -4.64 12.64
C GLU A 170 -8.60 -4.17 11.90
N ASN A 171 -8.76 -3.28 10.91
CA ASN A 171 -7.65 -2.83 10.07
C ASN A 171 -6.94 -1.57 10.61
N ASN A 172 -7.46 -1.02 11.69
CA ASN A 172 -6.91 0.19 12.33
C ASN A 172 -6.83 0.04 13.86
N TRP A 173 -6.26 -1.07 14.32
CA TRP A 173 -6.18 -1.38 15.74
C TRP A 173 -5.55 -0.26 16.54
N LEU A 174 -6.32 0.28 17.49
CA LEU A 174 -5.96 1.42 18.34
C LEU A 174 -5.52 2.67 17.55
N GLY A 175 -6.01 2.84 16.34
CA GLY A 175 -5.67 3.99 15.49
C GLY A 175 -4.27 3.94 14.87
N ASN A 176 -3.56 2.81 14.97
CA ASN A 176 -2.18 2.67 14.50
C ASN A 176 -2.07 2.12 13.06
N GLY A 177 -3.19 1.95 12.36
CA GLY A 177 -3.21 1.36 11.02
C GLY A 177 -2.73 -0.10 10.99
N VAL A 178 -2.69 -0.76 12.14
CA VAL A 178 -2.32 -2.16 12.29
C VAL A 178 -3.57 -3.03 12.10
N GLU A 179 -3.45 -4.09 11.34
CA GLU A 179 -4.47 -5.12 11.21
C GLU A 179 -4.39 -6.09 12.40
N LEU A 180 -5.52 -6.32 13.05
CA LEU A 180 -5.73 -7.40 14.01
C LEU A 180 -6.87 -8.27 13.52
N SER A 181 -6.61 -9.56 13.32
CA SER A 181 -7.63 -10.53 12.96
C SER A 181 -7.63 -11.70 13.93
N THR A 182 -8.81 -12.15 14.33
CA THR A 182 -8.98 -13.36 15.13
C THR A 182 -10.09 -14.21 14.54
N ASN A 183 -9.88 -15.51 14.53
CA ASN A 183 -10.84 -16.47 14.03
C ASN A 183 -11.01 -17.65 15.00
N ILE A 184 -12.22 -18.17 15.07
CA ILE A 184 -12.57 -19.40 15.77
C ILE A 184 -13.45 -20.22 14.84
N GLU A 185 -13.12 -21.49 14.68
CA GLU A 185 -13.91 -22.48 13.95
C GLU A 185 -14.10 -23.72 14.81
N VAL A 186 -15.31 -24.16 14.93
CA VAL A 186 -15.69 -25.32 15.77
C VAL A 186 -16.56 -26.25 14.96
N ASP A 187 -16.19 -27.53 14.93
CA ASP A 187 -17.03 -28.64 14.50
C ASP A 187 -17.04 -29.77 15.56
N LYS A 188 -17.64 -30.90 15.24
CA LYS A 188 -17.77 -32.06 16.19
C LYS A 188 -16.40 -32.58 16.64
N GLU A 189 -15.39 -32.52 15.78
CA GLU A 189 -14.09 -33.16 16.00
C GLU A 189 -12.94 -32.16 16.02
N THR A 190 -13.20 -30.89 15.67
CA THR A 190 -12.14 -29.90 15.49
C THR A 190 -12.47 -28.56 16.16
N LEU A 191 -11.51 -28.05 16.89
CA LEU A 191 -11.49 -26.65 17.36
C LEU A 191 -10.27 -25.96 16.79
N LYS A 192 -10.49 -24.93 15.99
CA LYS A 192 -9.41 -24.07 15.46
C LYS A 192 -9.58 -22.66 15.98
N GLY A 193 -8.48 -22.05 16.34
CA GLY A 193 -8.44 -20.63 16.71
C GLY A 193 -7.12 -20.00 16.30
N GLY A 194 -7.17 -18.70 16.00
CA GLY A 194 -5.98 -17.97 15.59
C GLY A 194 -6.07 -16.48 15.83
N ILE A 195 -4.90 -15.86 15.98
CA ILE A 195 -4.71 -14.43 16.03
C ILE A 195 -3.67 -14.08 14.98
N TYR A 196 -3.96 -13.07 14.17
CA TYR A 196 -3.05 -12.49 13.19
C TYR A 196 -2.93 -10.99 13.44
N VAL A 197 -1.71 -10.50 13.42
CA VAL A 197 -1.40 -9.06 13.55
C VAL A 197 -0.46 -8.68 12.43
N ALA A 198 -0.78 -7.62 11.70
CA ALA A 198 0.09 -7.10 10.65
C ALA A 198 0.19 -5.57 10.72
N ASP A 199 1.42 -5.07 10.69
CA ASP A 199 1.72 -3.66 10.43
C ASP A 199 2.16 -3.54 8.97
N PRO A 200 1.32 -3.02 8.07
CA PRO A 200 1.61 -2.99 6.64
C PRO A 200 2.64 -1.92 6.24
N ASN A 201 3.03 -1.04 7.16
CA ASN A 201 4.08 -0.04 6.93
C ASN A 201 5.01 0.08 8.14
N TYR A 202 5.57 -1.05 8.56
CA TYR A 202 6.39 -1.13 9.76
C TYR A 202 7.53 -0.11 9.76
N LYS A 203 7.51 0.76 10.78
CA LYS A 203 8.47 1.88 10.93
C LYS A 203 8.59 2.77 9.68
N SER A 204 7.52 2.96 8.95
CA SER A 204 7.50 3.79 7.74
C SER A 204 8.47 3.35 6.63
N THR A 205 8.81 2.05 6.60
CA THR A 205 9.73 1.49 5.59
C THR A 205 9.04 1.08 4.30
N GLY A 206 7.71 1.12 4.24
CA GLY A 206 6.91 0.56 3.16
C GLY A 206 6.82 -0.97 3.19
N ASN A 207 7.43 -1.63 4.17
CA ASN A 207 7.41 -3.07 4.33
C ASN A 207 6.42 -3.49 5.41
N GLU A 208 5.73 -4.60 5.18
CA GLU A 208 4.86 -5.22 6.17
C GLU A 208 5.66 -6.08 7.14
N LEU A 209 5.28 -6.04 8.42
CA LEU A 209 5.70 -7.01 9.42
C LEU A 209 4.44 -7.67 9.99
N ASN A 210 4.39 -9.01 10.00
CA ASN A 210 3.24 -9.73 10.51
C ASN A 210 3.61 -10.86 11.47
N TYR A 211 2.68 -11.14 12.38
CA TYR A 211 2.75 -12.20 13.37
C TYR A 211 1.47 -13.02 13.31
N ASN A 212 1.60 -14.32 13.52
CA ASN A 212 0.44 -15.20 13.71
C ASN A 212 0.66 -16.18 14.87
N LEU A 213 -0.41 -16.45 15.56
CA LEU A 213 -0.52 -17.53 16.54
C LEU A 213 -1.77 -18.33 16.19
N SER A 214 -1.68 -19.65 16.11
CA SER A 214 -2.83 -20.51 15.86
C SER A 214 -2.77 -21.77 16.69
N SER A 215 -3.95 -22.29 17.01
CA SER A 215 -4.13 -23.59 17.68
C SER A 215 -5.19 -24.39 16.93
N ILE A 216 -4.90 -25.67 16.71
CA ILE A 216 -5.81 -26.64 16.13
C ILE A 216 -5.85 -27.84 17.08
N ILE A 217 -7.03 -28.19 17.53
CA ILE A 217 -7.28 -29.40 18.31
C ILE A 217 -8.19 -30.28 17.47
N ASN A 218 -7.75 -31.50 17.16
CA ASN A 218 -8.54 -32.52 16.49
C ASN A 218 -8.74 -33.66 17.46
N ASP A 219 -9.97 -33.85 17.91
CA ASP A 219 -10.38 -34.99 18.73
C ASP A 219 -11.15 -35.96 17.85
N LYS A 220 -10.59 -37.16 17.63
CA LYS A 220 -11.17 -38.20 16.80
C LYS A 220 -11.47 -39.44 17.63
N PRO A 221 -12.55 -39.41 18.44
CA PRO A 221 -12.87 -40.49 19.37
C PRO A 221 -13.11 -41.82 18.66
N ASP A 222 -13.66 -41.81 17.44
CA ASP A 222 -13.87 -43.01 16.64
C ASP A 222 -12.55 -43.68 16.18
N SER A 223 -11.47 -42.91 16.14
CA SER A 223 -10.11 -43.38 15.78
C SER A 223 -9.19 -43.52 17.00
N GLY A 224 -9.66 -43.06 18.17
CA GLY A 224 -8.95 -43.20 19.45
C GLY A 224 -7.72 -42.34 19.58
N PHE A 225 -7.68 -41.12 18.93
CA PHE A 225 -6.57 -40.19 19.08
C PHE A 225 -7.04 -38.75 19.19
N GLU A 226 -6.27 -37.95 19.92
CA GLU A 226 -6.35 -36.49 19.94
C GLU A 226 -5.02 -35.90 19.41
N ASN A 227 -5.11 -34.90 18.56
CA ASN A 227 -3.97 -34.17 18.08
C ASN A 227 -4.14 -32.68 18.36
N LYS A 228 -3.15 -32.06 19.02
CA LYS A 228 -3.10 -30.64 19.33
C LYS A 228 -1.89 -30.01 18.70
N VAL A 229 -2.13 -29.09 17.75
CA VAL A 229 -1.09 -28.35 17.03
C VAL A 229 -1.14 -26.88 17.47
N ILE A 230 -0.02 -26.34 17.93
CA ILE A 230 0.15 -24.91 18.20
C ILE A 230 1.23 -24.40 17.27
N SER A 231 0.93 -23.35 16.53
CA SER A 231 1.87 -22.73 15.60
C SER A 231 1.99 -21.23 15.87
N THR A 232 3.23 -20.73 15.84
CA THR A 232 3.52 -19.30 15.87
C THR A 232 4.46 -18.95 14.74
N GLY A 233 4.24 -17.80 14.12
CA GLY A 233 5.04 -17.37 12.98
C GLY A 233 5.27 -15.88 12.94
N ILE A 234 6.37 -15.51 12.32
CA ILE A 234 6.72 -14.14 11.98
C ILE A 234 7.03 -14.07 10.48
N GLY A 235 6.50 -13.06 9.83
CA GLY A 235 6.71 -12.85 8.40
C GLY A 235 6.88 -11.37 8.07
N THR A 236 7.42 -11.12 6.91
CA THR A 236 7.49 -9.78 6.33
C THR A 236 7.08 -9.84 4.87
N ARG A 237 6.60 -8.72 4.33
CA ARG A 237 6.31 -8.56 2.90
C ARG A 237 6.93 -7.27 2.43
N PHE A 238 7.67 -7.33 1.35
CA PHE A 238 8.33 -6.18 0.74
C PHE A 238 8.38 -6.30 -0.78
N GLU A 239 8.41 -5.17 -1.44
CA GLU A 239 8.60 -5.10 -2.88
C GLU A 239 10.07 -5.26 -3.23
N GLN A 240 10.42 -6.34 -3.93
CA GLN A 240 11.80 -6.61 -4.37
C GLN A 240 12.10 -5.97 -5.71
N TYR A 241 11.12 -5.99 -6.62
CA TYR A 241 11.12 -5.32 -7.90
C TYR A 241 9.74 -4.74 -8.12
N LYS A 242 9.59 -3.81 -9.05
CA LYS A 242 8.31 -3.21 -9.39
C LYS A 242 7.21 -4.27 -9.56
N ASP A 243 6.18 -4.17 -8.75
CA ASP A 243 5.01 -5.07 -8.70
C ASP A 243 5.33 -6.55 -8.35
N ILE A 244 6.58 -6.86 -7.90
CA ILE A 244 6.98 -8.19 -7.45
C ILE A 244 7.28 -8.15 -5.96
N TYR A 245 6.43 -8.82 -5.19
CA TYR A 245 6.52 -8.88 -3.74
C TYR A 245 7.09 -10.21 -3.27
N LEU A 246 7.99 -10.17 -2.31
CA LEU A 246 8.45 -11.32 -1.54
C LEU A 246 7.80 -11.30 -0.15
N SER A 247 7.39 -12.48 0.30
CA SER A 247 6.74 -12.65 1.61
C SER A 247 7.34 -13.83 2.38
N PRO A 248 8.61 -13.73 2.81
CA PRO A 248 9.23 -14.78 3.62
C PRO A 248 8.57 -14.84 5.00
N ARG A 249 8.43 -16.08 5.51
CA ARG A 249 7.86 -16.37 6.82
C ARG A 249 8.63 -17.50 7.49
N ILE A 250 8.82 -17.38 8.80
CA ILE A 250 9.33 -18.45 9.67
C ILE A 250 8.18 -18.87 10.59
N THR A 251 7.91 -20.17 10.66
CA THR A 251 6.87 -20.73 11.51
C THR A 251 7.46 -21.80 12.40
N PHE A 252 7.13 -21.76 13.67
CA PHE A 252 7.42 -22.79 14.66
C PHE A 252 6.12 -23.52 14.97
N THR A 253 6.15 -24.83 14.91
CA THR A 253 4.98 -25.67 15.18
C THR A 253 5.34 -26.69 16.24
N HIS A 254 4.47 -26.82 17.23
CA HIS A 254 4.48 -27.88 18.23
C HIS A 254 3.26 -28.75 18.00
N ASP A 255 3.49 -30.03 17.86
CA ASP A 255 2.48 -31.05 17.60
C ASP A 255 2.52 -32.07 18.72
N ASP A 256 1.37 -32.27 19.37
CA ASP A 256 1.19 -33.23 20.47
C ASP A 256 0.08 -34.22 20.08
N LEU A 257 0.43 -35.49 20.05
CA LEU A 257 -0.44 -36.59 19.68
C LEU A 257 -0.60 -37.51 20.87
N SER A 258 -1.83 -37.73 21.31
CA SER A 258 -2.18 -38.59 22.42
C SER A 258 -3.25 -39.62 22.06
#